data_74ab127ca8b609839bfdae9aa05a64d7
#
_entry.id   74ab127ca8b609839bfdae9aa05a64d7
#
_cell.length_a   1.000
_cell.length_b   1.000
_cell.length_c   1.000
_cell.angle_alpha   90.00
_cell.angle_beta   90.00
_cell.angle_gamma   90.00
#
_symmetry.space_group_name_H-M   'P 1'
#
loop_
_entity.id
_entity.type
_entity.pdbx_description
1 polymer ?
#
loop_
_entity_poly.entity_id
_entity_poly.type
_entity_poly.pdbx_seq_one_letter_code
_entity_poly.pdbx_strand_id
1 'polypeptide(L)'
;MGADLYIRKLFDPQMKKYKRQIQIAVQKRDSALLSSDKDKAQKEVDRLYNIMYSKGYWRDPYNKYEVLDKMKFSYWVDFPCLTKNVKGRRMMSPENAKMLACLLEKRNMNLRGFNAEEKEYFKKGKNELIQFLNSASKLKQSIECSI
;
A
#
# COMPACT_ATOMS: atom_id res chain seq x y z
N MET A 1 -8.16 10.23 5.48
CA MET A 1 -8.67 8.87 5.28
C MET A 1 -7.74 8.16 4.32
N GLY A 2 -7.27 6.98 4.67
CA GLY A 2 -6.28 6.26 3.88
C GLY A 2 -6.89 5.29 2.88
N ALA A 3 -6.05 4.51 2.21
CA ALA A 3 -6.46 3.50 1.25
C ALA A 3 -5.49 2.31 1.21
N ASP A 4 -6.01 1.16 0.89
CA ASP A 4 -5.25 -0.01 0.49
C ASP A 4 -5.45 -0.24 -1.01
N LEU A 5 -4.38 -0.28 -1.77
CA LEU A 5 -4.37 -0.47 -3.21
C LEU A 5 -3.73 -1.81 -3.58
N TYR A 6 -4.39 -2.58 -4.47
CA TYR A 6 -3.94 -3.91 -4.87
C TYR A 6 -3.89 -4.07 -6.38
N ILE A 7 -2.77 -4.53 -6.90
CA ILE A 7 -2.68 -5.15 -8.22
C ILE A 7 -2.83 -6.66 -8.00
N ARG A 8 -4.03 -7.18 -8.07
CA ARG A 8 -4.37 -8.55 -7.66
C ARG A 8 -3.54 -9.63 -8.34
N LYS A 9 -3.21 -9.43 -9.62
CA LYS A 9 -2.36 -10.37 -10.37
C LYS A 9 -0.97 -10.55 -9.75
N LEU A 10 -0.44 -9.52 -9.08
CA LEU A 10 0.86 -9.58 -8.39
C LEU A 10 0.70 -9.98 -6.92
N PHE A 11 -0.34 -9.48 -6.26
CA PHE A 11 -0.53 -9.66 -4.82
C PHE A 11 -1.08 -11.06 -4.46
N ASP A 12 -2.08 -11.56 -5.18
CA ASP A 12 -2.75 -12.82 -4.83
C ASP A 12 -1.81 -14.04 -4.83
N PRO A 13 -0.85 -14.20 -5.77
CA PRO A 13 0.13 -15.27 -5.68
C PRO A 13 1.01 -15.18 -4.43
N GLN A 14 1.40 -13.98 -4.03
CA GLN A 14 2.19 -13.76 -2.80
C GLN A 14 1.38 -14.12 -1.56
N MET A 15 0.12 -13.70 -1.49
CA MET A 15 -0.77 -14.03 -0.40
C MET A 15 -0.96 -15.54 -0.27
N LYS A 16 -1.22 -16.25 -1.36
CA LYS A 16 -1.36 -17.71 -1.37
C LYS A 16 -0.10 -18.41 -0.87
N LYS A 17 1.06 -17.95 -1.31
CA LYS A 17 2.35 -18.53 -0.95
C LYS A 17 2.69 -18.38 0.54
N TYR A 18 2.43 -17.22 1.12
CA TYR A 18 2.90 -16.89 2.47
C TYR A 18 1.84 -17.02 3.56
N LYS A 19 0.54 -17.06 3.23
CA LYS A 19 -0.54 -17.12 4.22
C LYS A 19 -0.37 -18.25 5.23
N ARG A 20 -0.08 -19.46 4.77
CA ARG A 20 0.11 -20.64 5.66
C ARG A 20 1.34 -20.48 6.56
N GLN A 21 2.44 -19.97 6.00
CA GLN A 21 3.67 -19.73 6.76
C GLN A 21 3.45 -18.70 7.86
N ILE A 22 2.70 -17.65 7.56
CA ILE A 22 2.33 -16.62 8.54
C ILE A 22 1.47 -17.21 9.65
N GLN A 23 0.47 -18.02 9.33
CA GLN A 23 -0.35 -18.69 10.34
C GLN A 23 0.47 -19.55 11.29
N ILE A 24 1.43 -20.32 10.77
CA ILE A 24 2.34 -21.14 11.58
C ILE A 24 3.22 -20.25 12.47
N ALA A 25 3.79 -19.18 11.94
CA ALA A 25 4.62 -18.23 12.69
C ALA A 25 3.84 -17.52 13.81
N VAL A 26 2.59 -17.13 13.53
CA VAL A 26 1.67 -16.54 14.53
C VAL A 26 1.37 -17.54 15.65
N GLN A 27 1.08 -18.80 15.32
CA GLN A 27 0.83 -19.84 16.31
C GLN A 27 2.07 -20.07 17.20
N LYS A 28 3.27 -20.11 16.62
CA LYS A 28 4.53 -20.21 17.39
C LYS A 28 4.71 -19.03 18.33
N ARG A 29 4.45 -17.81 17.87
CA ARG A 29 4.50 -16.62 18.71
C ARG A 29 3.54 -16.70 19.88
N ASP A 30 2.28 -17.05 19.61
CA ASP A 30 1.20 -17.06 20.62
C ASP A 30 1.36 -18.18 21.63
N SER A 31 1.97 -19.29 21.25
CA SER A 31 2.25 -20.45 22.12
C SER A 31 3.60 -20.39 22.86
N ALA A 32 4.49 -19.44 22.53
CA ALA A 32 5.78 -19.32 23.18
C ALA A 32 5.64 -18.86 24.64
N LEU A 33 6.33 -19.55 25.55
CA LEU A 33 6.32 -19.23 26.99
C LEU A 33 7.37 -18.18 27.36
N LEU A 34 8.54 -18.22 26.70
CA LEU A 34 9.64 -17.29 26.95
C LEU A 34 9.52 -16.05 26.07
N SER A 35 9.80 -14.89 26.65
CA SER A 35 9.79 -13.59 25.96
C SER A 35 10.76 -13.55 24.76
N SER A 36 11.96 -14.15 24.89
CA SER A 36 12.93 -14.27 23.79
C SER A 36 12.40 -15.06 22.59
N ASP A 37 11.64 -16.13 22.84
CA ASP A 37 11.04 -16.95 21.78
C ASP A 37 9.87 -16.24 21.11
N LYS A 38 9.09 -15.48 21.89
CA LYS A 38 8.03 -14.59 21.34
C LYS A 38 8.63 -13.53 20.43
N ASP A 39 9.72 -12.90 20.81
CA ASP A 39 10.38 -11.86 20.01
C ASP A 39 10.93 -12.42 18.70
N LYS A 40 11.55 -13.61 18.73
CA LYS A 40 12.02 -14.29 17.53
C LYS A 40 10.86 -14.64 16.59
N ALA A 41 9.76 -15.19 17.14
CA ALA A 41 8.59 -15.54 16.37
C ALA A 41 7.90 -14.29 15.80
N GLN A 42 7.87 -13.16 16.54
CA GLN A 42 7.33 -11.89 16.03
C GLN A 42 8.15 -11.35 14.87
N LYS A 43 9.49 -11.40 14.96
CA LYS A 43 10.37 -10.99 13.85
C LYS A 43 10.12 -11.83 12.58
N GLU A 44 9.87 -13.13 12.72
CA GLU A 44 9.54 -13.99 11.60
C GLU A 44 8.15 -13.65 11.01
N VAL A 45 7.16 -13.38 11.85
CA VAL A 45 5.85 -12.88 11.41
C VAL A 45 6.00 -11.60 10.60
N ASP A 46 6.74 -10.62 11.11
CA ASP A 46 6.97 -9.34 10.44
C ASP A 46 7.70 -9.53 9.10
N ARG A 47 8.72 -10.38 9.07
CA ARG A 47 9.45 -10.73 7.85
C ARG A 47 8.54 -11.31 6.77
N LEU A 48 7.68 -12.25 7.13
CA LEU A 48 6.76 -12.91 6.19
C LEU A 48 5.69 -11.94 5.68
N TYR A 49 5.14 -11.08 6.54
CA TYR A 49 4.22 -10.02 6.11
C TYR A 49 4.89 -9.05 5.15
N ASN A 50 6.10 -8.60 5.44
CA ASN A 50 6.84 -7.69 4.57
C ASN A 50 7.07 -8.29 3.18
N ILE A 51 7.40 -9.57 3.09
CA ILE A 51 7.56 -10.28 1.82
C ILE A 51 6.20 -10.40 1.10
N MET A 52 5.14 -10.77 1.80
CA MET A 52 3.81 -10.92 1.23
C MET A 52 3.30 -9.62 0.61
N TYR A 53 3.50 -8.49 1.30
CA TYR A 53 3.09 -7.16 0.84
C TYR A 53 4.10 -6.46 -0.06
N SER A 54 5.22 -7.11 -0.43
CA SER A 54 6.27 -6.50 -1.26
C SER A 54 5.90 -6.33 -2.74
N LYS A 55 4.86 -7.01 -3.21
CA LYS A 55 4.43 -6.98 -4.62
C LYS A 55 2.94 -6.74 -4.75
N GLY A 56 2.58 -5.81 -5.62
CA GLY A 56 1.19 -5.55 -5.96
C GLY A 56 0.35 -4.96 -4.83
N TYR A 57 0.99 -4.28 -3.91
CA TYR A 57 0.32 -3.63 -2.77
C TYR A 57 0.95 -2.28 -2.46
N TRP A 58 0.11 -1.31 -2.14
CA TRP A 58 0.50 -0.03 -1.58
C TRP A 58 -0.57 0.47 -0.61
N ARG A 59 -0.15 1.07 0.48
CA ARG A 59 -1.04 1.57 1.54
C ARG A 59 -0.79 3.03 1.86
N ASP A 60 -1.87 3.79 1.97
CA ASP A 60 -1.88 5.11 2.57
C ASP A 60 -2.54 5.04 3.96
N PRO A 61 -1.86 5.46 5.04
CA PRO A 61 -2.43 5.37 6.39
C PRO A 61 -3.61 6.32 6.61
N TYR A 62 -4.46 6.00 7.59
CA TYR A 62 -5.67 6.75 7.94
C TYR A 62 -5.44 7.85 8.99
N ASN A 63 -4.34 8.58 8.90
CA ASN A 63 -3.95 9.58 9.90
C ASN A 63 -3.16 10.73 9.28
N LYS A 64 -2.53 11.56 10.12
CA LYS A 64 -1.70 12.69 9.70
C LYS A 64 -0.53 12.33 8.73
N TYR A 65 -0.22 11.05 8.58
CA TYR A 65 0.80 10.55 7.66
C TYR A 65 0.25 10.10 6.29
N GLU A 66 -0.99 10.44 5.99
CA GLU A 66 -1.61 10.20 4.69
C GLU A 66 -0.84 10.94 3.58
N VAL A 67 -0.29 10.17 2.64
CA VAL A 67 0.61 10.70 1.58
C VAL A 67 -0.15 11.54 0.56
N LEU A 68 -1.31 11.05 0.11
CA LEU A 68 -2.12 11.75 -0.90
C LEU A 68 -2.67 13.09 -0.38
N ASP A 69 -3.01 13.18 0.89
CA ASP A 69 -3.43 14.44 1.50
C ASP A 69 -2.36 15.54 1.39
N LYS A 70 -1.08 15.19 1.54
CA LYS A 70 0.05 16.13 1.40
C LYS A 70 0.21 16.68 -0.01
N MET A 71 -0.34 16.01 -1.00
CA MET A 71 -0.38 16.44 -2.40
C MET A 71 -1.72 17.10 -2.78
N LYS A 72 -2.56 17.40 -1.80
CA LYS A 72 -3.92 17.94 -2.02
C LYS A 72 -4.78 17.06 -2.92
N PHE A 73 -4.66 15.77 -2.75
CA PHE A 73 -5.49 14.79 -3.44
C PHE A 73 -6.49 14.17 -2.46
N SER A 74 -7.78 14.26 -2.77
CA SER A 74 -8.85 13.81 -1.89
C SER A 74 -9.38 12.44 -2.29
N TYR A 75 -9.45 11.51 -1.34
CA TYR A 75 -10.11 10.22 -1.53
C TYR A 75 -11.63 10.35 -1.75
N TRP A 76 -12.23 11.43 -1.28
CA TRP A 76 -13.67 11.67 -1.40
C TRP A 76 -14.08 12.36 -2.70
N VAL A 77 -13.24 13.25 -3.20
CA VAL A 77 -13.54 14.09 -4.34
C VAL A 77 -12.83 13.60 -5.62
N ASP A 78 -11.52 13.40 -5.53
CA ASP A 78 -10.69 13.09 -6.72
C ASP A 78 -10.73 11.60 -7.09
N PHE A 79 -10.72 10.72 -6.08
CA PHE A 79 -10.66 9.27 -6.31
C PHE A 79 -11.91 8.70 -7.02
N PRO A 80 -13.15 9.14 -6.71
CA PRO A 80 -14.33 8.68 -7.44
C PRO A 80 -14.28 8.97 -8.93
N CYS A 81 -13.61 10.04 -9.34
CA CYS A 81 -13.45 10.39 -10.76
C CYS A 81 -12.51 9.44 -11.51
N LEU A 82 -11.61 8.76 -10.79
CA LEU A 82 -10.58 7.86 -11.34
C LEU A 82 -10.93 6.38 -11.20
N THR A 83 -12.00 6.05 -10.50
CA THR A 83 -12.38 4.68 -10.17
C THR A 83 -13.80 4.38 -10.63
N LYS A 84 -14.08 3.09 -10.86
CA LYS A 84 -15.42 2.58 -11.16
C LYS A 84 -15.76 1.41 -10.24
N ASN A 85 -17.02 1.25 -9.90
CA ASN A 85 -17.49 0.06 -9.21
C ASN A 85 -17.65 -1.08 -10.24
N VAL A 86 -16.93 -2.17 -10.03
CA VAL A 86 -17.00 -3.38 -10.85
C VAL A 86 -17.29 -4.56 -9.91
N LYS A 87 -18.49 -5.11 -10.00
CA LYS A 87 -18.92 -6.26 -9.15
C LYS A 87 -18.70 -6.01 -7.65
N GLY A 88 -19.07 -4.83 -7.17
CA GLY A 88 -18.91 -4.47 -5.74
C GLY A 88 -17.50 -4.06 -5.32
N ARG A 89 -16.55 -3.99 -6.24
CA ARG A 89 -15.18 -3.56 -5.99
C ARG A 89 -14.90 -2.23 -6.69
N ARG A 90 -14.22 -1.35 -6.01
CA ARG A 90 -13.76 -0.09 -6.61
C ARG A 90 -12.47 -0.33 -7.38
N MET A 91 -12.52 -0.10 -8.68
CA MET A 91 -11.42 -0.39 -9.60
C MET A 91 -10.92 0.87 -10.30
N MET A 92 -9.60 1.03 -10.38
CA MET A 92 -8.93 2.03 -11.21
C MET A 92 -8.34 1.35 -12.44
N SER A 93 -8.62 1.90 -13.62
CA SER A 93 -8.06 1.38 -14.87
C SER A 93 -6.55 1.63 -14.98
N PRO A 94 -5.82 0.85 -15.79
CA PRO A 94 -4.40 1.10 -16.06
C PRO A 94 -4.13 2.49 -16.64
N GLU A 95 -5.04 3.00 -17.47
CA GLU A 95 -4.96 4.33 -18.07
C GLU A 95 -5.11 5.43 -17.02
N ASN A 96 -6.07 5.29 -16.11
CA ASN A 96 -6.26 6.23 -15.00
C ASN A 96 -5.11 6.15 -14.00
N ALA A 97 -4.53 4.97 -13.77
CA ALA A 97 -3.33 4.81 -12.94
C ALA A 97 -2.14 5.58 -13.51
N LYS A 98 -1.92 5.51 -14.82
CA LYS A 98 -0.87 6.29 -15.50
C LYS A 98 -1.13 7.79 -15.41
N MET A 99 -2.37 8.20 -15.64
CA MET A 99 -2.76 9.62 -15.54
C MET A 99 -2.53 10.15 -14.12
N LEU A 100 -2.91 9.40 -13.10
CA LEU A 100 -2.69 9.77 -11.71
C LEU A 100 -1.19 9.85 -11.39
N ALA A 101 -0.38 8.89 -11.84
CA ALA A 101 1.08 8.94 -11.66
C ALA A 101 1.69 10.21 -12.24
N CYS A 102 1.33 10.57 -13.48
CA CYS A 102 1.78 11.80 -14.12
C CYS A 102 1.35 13.06 -13.36
N LEU A 103 0.13 13.08 -12.84
CA LEU A 103 -0.40 14.17 -12.04
C LEU A 103 0.39 14.33 -10.73
N LEU A 104 0.64 13.23 -10.03
CA LEU A 104 1.35 13.24 -8.75
C LEU A 104 2.84 13.62 -8.90
N GLU A 105 3.49 13.25 -9.98
CA GLU A 105 4.87 13.66 -10.27
C GLU A 105 5.03 15.18 -10.31
N LYS A 106 4.01 15.88 -10.81
CA LYS A 106 4.01 17.34 -10.95
C LYS A 106 3.57 18.07 -9.68
N ARG A 107 2.94 17.40 -8.73
CA ARG A 107 2.44 18.02 -7.50
C ARG A 107 3.52 18.05 -6.42
N ASN A 108 3.69 19.22 -5.82
CA ASN A 108 4.52 19.40 -4.64
C ASN A 108 3.77 18.97 -3.39
N MET A 109 4.51 18.40 -2.43
CA MET A 109 3.97 18.02 -1.12
C MET A 109 4.03 19.22 -0.17
N ASN A 110 2.93 19.44 0.57
CA ASN A 110 2.95 20.39 1.69
C ASN A 110 3.43 19.67 2.96
N LEU A 111 4.70 19.81 3.27
CA LEU A 111 5.36 19.17 4.41
C LEU A 111 5.70 20.15 5.54
N ARG A 112 5.04 21.30 5.58
CA ARG A 112 5.25 22.29 6.64
C ARG A 112 4.89 21.71 8.00
N GLY A 113 5.76 21.89 8.98
CA GLY A 113 5.56 21.41 10.34
C GLY A 113 6.03 19.97 10.61
N PHE A 114 6.52 19.27 9.58
CA PHE A 114 7.14 17.95 9.73
C PHE A 114 8.65 18.04 9.88
N ASN A 115 9.26 17.13 10.65
CA ASN A 115 10.71 17.03 10.81
C ASN A 115 11.35 16.35 9.57
N ALA A 116 12.70 16.28 9.54
CA ALA A 116 13.44 15.74 8.40
C ALA A 116 13.12 14.27 8.12
N GLU A 117 12.97 13.44 9.16
CA GLU A 117 12.63 12.01 9.04
C GLU A 117 11.21 11.81 8.49
N GLU A 118 10.25 12.57 8.98
CA GLU A 118 8.87 12.56 8.49
C GLU A 118 8.79 13.03 7.03
N LYS A 119 9.56 14.05 6.65
CA LYS A 119 9.65 14.53 5.25
C LYS A 119 10.17 13.43 4.33
N GLU A 120 11.20 12.70 4.73
CA GLU A 120 11.71 11.55 3.97
C GLU A 120 10.65 10.43 3.84
N TYR A 121 9.91 10.14 4.90
CA TYR A 121 8.80 9.20 4.86
C TYR A 121 7.77 9.57 3.78
N PHE A 122 7.34 10.82 3.71
CA PHE A 122 6.38 11.28 2.70
C PHE A 122 6.95 11.24 1.28
N LYS A 123 8.19 11.66 1.08
CA LYS A 123 8.86 11.59 -0.23
C LYS A 123 8.98 10.16 -0.72
N LYS A 124 9.38 9.24 0.16
CA LYS A 124 9.46 7.80 -0.14
C LYS A 124 8.08 7.26 -0.49
N GLY A 125 7.06 7.55 0.29
CA GLY A 125 5.68 7.12 0.04
C GLY A 125 5.14 7.60 -1.30
N LYS A 126 5.40 8.86 -1.65
CA LYS A 126 5.06 9.41 -2.98
C LYS A 126 5.74 8.64 -4.11
N ASN A 127 7.05 8.41 -4.01
CA ASN A 127 7.81 7.69 -5.04
C ASN A 127 7.33 6.24 -5.19
N GLU A 128 7.08 5.57 -4.10
CA GLU A 128 6.54 4.20 -4.09
C GLU A 128 5.15 4.14 -4.72
N LEU A 129 4.27 5.11 -4.44
CA LEU A 129 2.96 5.20 -5.06
C LEU A 129 3.06 5.40 -6.58
N ILE A 130 3.90 6.32 -7.03
CA ILE A 130 4.11 6.57 -8.46
C ILE A 130 4.64 5.32 -9.16
N GLN A 131 5.59 4.61 -8.56
CA GLN A 131 6.10 3.34 -9.09
C GLN A 131 5.01 2.27 -9.15
N PHE A 132 4.18 2.17 -8.12
CA PHE A 132 3.06 1.24 -8.06
C PHE A 132 2.03 1.51 -9.18
N LEU A 133 1.63 2.76 -9.37
CA LEU A 133 0.71 3.19 -10.42
C LEU A 133 1.28 2.91 -11.82
N ASN A 134 2.55 3.23 -12.05
CA ASN A 134 3.23 2.95 -13.31
C ASN A 134 3.37 1.46 -13.58
N SER A 135 3.57 0.63 -12.56
CA SER A 135 3.60 -0.82 -12.68
C SER A 135 2.25 -1.38 -13.14
N ALA A 136 1.14 -0.90 -12.57
CA ALA A 136 -0.20 -1.27 -12.99
C ALA A 136 -0.44 -0.92 -14.46
N SER A 137 -0.07 0.28 -14.87
CA SER A 137 -0.17 0.75 -16.25
C SER A 137 0.66 -0.11 -17.21
N LYS A 138 1.92 -0.35 -16.89
CA LYS A 138 2.85 -1.15 -17.71
C LYS A 138 2.36 -2.60 -17.88
N LEU A 139 1.81 -3.20 -16.84
CA LEU A 139 1.27 -4.54 -16.85
C LEU A 139 -0.16 -4.61 -17.41
N LYS A 140 -0.76 -3.49 -17.75
CA LYS A 140 -2.16 -3.39 -18.19
C LYS A 140 -3.13 -4.05 -17.19
N GLN A 141 -2.89 -3.85 -15.90
CA GLN A 141 -3.70 -4.37 -14.80
C GLN A 141 -4.44 -3.26 -14.08
N SER A 142 -5.72 -3.48 -13.79
CA SER A 142 -6.49 -2.59 -12.93
C SER A 142 -6.05 -2.68 -11.47
N ILE A 143 -6.24 -1.59 -10.74
CA ILE A 143 -5.97 -1.51 -9.31
C ILE A 143 -7.29 -1.63 -8.56
N GLU A 144 -7.38 -2.57 -7.62
CA GLU A 144 -8.47 -2.62 -6.65
C GLU A 144 -8.16 -1.64 -5.52
N CYS A 145 -9.12 -0.76 -5.22
CA CYS A 145 -8.99 0.29 -4.23
C CYS A 145 -9.95 0.03 -3.07
N SER A 146 -9.40 -0.22 -1.88
CA SER A 146 -10.15 -0.31 -0.63
C SER A 146 -9.96 1.00 0.15
N ILE A 147 -11.04 1.77 0.24
CA ILE A 147 -11.04 3.13 0.81
C ILE A 147 -12.10 3.19 1.91
#